data_ce5b905df6e144b64552e9164e80c256
#
_entry.id   ce5b905df6e144b64552e9164e80c256
#
_cell.length_a   1.000
_cell.length_b   1.000
_cell.length_c   1.000
_cell.angle_alpha   90.00
_cell.angle_beta   90.00
_cell.angle_gamma   90.00
#
_symmetry.space_group_name_H-M   'P 1'
#
loop_
_entity.id
_entity.type
_entity.pdbx_description
1 polymer ?
#
loop_
_entity_poly.entity_id
_entity_poly.type
_entity_poly.pdbx_seq_one_letter_code
_entity_poly.pdbx_strand_id
1 'polypeptide(L)'
;MNHQNQYDVIIIGAGPGGIFTAYELSRLRPELRIAVFEAGNPLERRKCPIDGVKVTSCMGCKTCAIMNGFGGAGAFSDGKYNITNQFGGTLHEYIGKKQAIDLMKYVDEINLSHGGQGTALYSTANSHIKKMCLQNGLHLLDASVRHLGTDINYIVLKNLYEELSAKVEFHFNAPVEEVRKTEEGFAIVSRGQVFTGTQCVISAGRSGSKCCLLYTSPSPRD
;
A
#
# COMPACT_ATOMS: atom_id res chain seq x y z
N MET A 1 12.96 29.81 10.47
CA MET A 1 12.00 28.69 10.39
C MET A 1 12.80 27.41 10.37
N ASN A 2 12.41 26.41 11.16
CA ASN A 2 13.18 25.16 11.27
C ASN A 2 12.94 24.34 10.00
N HIS A 3 13.89 24.30 9.06
CA HIS A 3 13.80 23.56 7.81
C HIS A 3 13.68 22.04 7.98
N GLN A 4 13.82 21.54 9.21
CA GLN A 4 13.78 20.12 9.52
C GLN A 4 12.39 19.46 9.27
N ASN A 5 11.30 20.20 9.40
CA ASN A 5 9.93 19.69 9.25
C ASN A 5 9.24 20.15 7.97
N GLN A 6 10.02 20.57 6.95
CA GLN A 6 9.50 20.99 5.64
C GLN A 6 9.85 19.97 4.57
N TYR A 7 8.87 19.60 3.77
CA TYR A 7 8.99 18.62 2.68
C TYR A 7 8.34 19.15 1.41
N ASP A 8 8.73 18.62 0.26
CA ASP A 8 8.02 18.86 -0.98
C ASP A 8 6.74 18.01 -1.03
N VAL A 9 6.83 16.76 -0.56
CA VAL A 9 5.70 15.84 -0.53
C VAL A 9 5.60 15.14 0.82
N ILE A 10 4.41 15.21 1.42
CA ILE A 10 4.04 14.43 2.59
C ILE A 10 3.09 13.32 2.14
N ILE A 11 3.40 12.07 2.55
CA ILE A 11 2.58 10.89 2.28
C ILE A 11 2.07 10.37 3.63
N ILE A 12 0.76 10.21 3.75
CA ILE A 12 0.10 9.70 4.97
C ILE A 12 -0.30 8.24 4.72
N GLY A 13 0.36 7.34 5.42
CA GLY A 13 0.20 5.89 5.32
C GLY A 13 1.28 5.21 4.49
N ALA A 14 1.89 4.16 5.07
CA ALA A 14 2.89 3.30 4.44
C ALA A 14 2.31 1.94 3.98
N GLY A 15 1.05 1.92 3.56
CA GLY A 15 0.45 0.83 2.81
C GLY A 15 0.86 0.85 1.33
N PRO A 16 0.34 -0.07 0.49
CA PRO A 16 0.72 -0.14 -0.93
C PRO A 16 0.62 1.20 -1.66
N GLY A 17 -0.45 1.96 -1.45
CA GLY A 17 -0.60 3.29 -2.07
C GLY A 17 0.52 4.25 -1.72
N GLY A 18 0.89 4.35 -0.43
CA GLY A 18 1.98 5.22 0.01
C GLY A 18 3.36 4.74 -0.44
N ILE A 19 3.61 3.43 -0.37
CA ILE A 19 4.87 2.81 -0.80
C ILE A 19 5.12 3.07 -2.29
N PHE A 20 4.15 2.78 -3.15
CA PHE A 20 4.31 2.99 -4.60
C PHE A 20 4.32 4.47 -4.97
N THR A 21 3.63 5.35 -4.23
CA THR A 21 3.76 6.80 -4.39
C THR A 21 5.20 7.24 -4.09
N ALA A 22 5.75 6.81 -2.96
CA ALA A 22 7.13 7.12 -2.57
C ALA A 22 8.15 6.55 -3.58
N TYR A 23 7.93 5.32 -4.04
CA TYR A 23 8.76 4.65 -5.03
C TYR A 23 8.83 5.43 -6.35
N GLU A 24 7.69 5.77 -6.92
CA GLU A 24 7.64 6.51 -8.18
C GLU A 24 8.21 7.92 -8.05
N LEU A 25 7.84 8.66 -7.00
CA LEU A 25 8.34 10.02 -6.79
C LEU A 25 9.84 10.04 -6.58
N SER A 26 10.39 9.16 -5.74
CA SER A 26 11.84 9.12 -5.48
C SER A 26 12.68 8.73 -6.71
N ARG A 27 12.07 8.02 -7.67
CA ARG A 27 12.69 7.60 -8.91
C ARG A 27 12.59 8.66 -10.02
N LEU A 28 11.41 9.27 -10.17
CA LEU A 28 11.12 10.25 -11.22
C LEU A 28 11.59 11.66 -10.86
N ARG A 29 11.63 11.97 -9.57
CA ARG A 29 11.96 13.31 -9.04
C ARG A 29 12.87 13.16 -7.80
N PRO A 30 14.10 12.68 -7.98
CA PRO A 30 15.05 12.39 -6.89
C PRO A 30 15.46 13.61 -6.06
N GLU A 31 15.20 14.81 -6.56
CA GLU A 31 15.46 16.08 -5.86
C GLU A 31 14.41 16.41 -4.78
N LEU A 32 13.23 15.75 -4.79
CA LEU A 32 12.17 16.04 -3.84
C LEU A 32 12.50 15.49 -2.46
N ARG A 33 12.25 16.31 -1.44
CA ARG A 33 12.23 15.87 -0.04
C ARG A 33 10.86 15.25 0.26
N ILE A 34 10.85 13.94 0.44
CA ILE A 34 9.63 13.17 0.65
C ILE A 34 9.62 12.61 2.08
N ALA A 35 8.51 12.78 2.80
CA ALA A 35 8.28 12.13 4.07
C ALA A 35 7.03 11.25 4.03
N VAL A 36 7.11 10.08 4.67
CA VAL A 36 5.99 9.16 4.86
C VAL A 36 5.67 9.04 6.35
N PHE A 37 4.43 9.35 6.72
CA PHE A 37 3.93 9.24 8.10
C PHE A 37 3.05 8.00 8.22
N GLU A 38 3.47 7.07 9.07
CA GLU A 38 2.77 5.80 9.30
C GLU A 38 2.40 5.63 10.78
N ALA A 39 1.13 5.32 11.03
CA ALA A 39 0.61 5.15 12.38
C ALA A 39 1.17 3.92 13.11
N GLY A 40 1.57 2.90 12.36
CA GLY A 40 2.10 1.65 12.88
C GLY A 40 3.62 1.57 12.87
N ASN A 41 4.12 0.36 13.10
CA ASN A 41 5.54 0.06 13.22
C ASN A 41 6.23 -0.16 11.84
N PRO A 42 7.57 -0.03 11.78
CA PRO A 42 8.33 -0.57 10.67
C PRO A 42 8.16 -2.09 10.58
N LEU A 43 8.44 -2.66 9.41
CA LEU A 43 8.09 -4.05 9.06
C LEU A 43 8.54 -5.07 10.11
N GLU A 44 9.80 -5.00 10.56
CA GLU A 44 10.39 -5.95 11.50
C GLU A 44 9.77 -5.88 12.90
N ARG A 45 9.14 -4.75 13.27
CA ARG A 45 8.51 -4.54 14.59
C ARG A 45 7.01 -4.76 14.57
N ARG A 46 6.45 -5.16 13.44
CA ARG A 46 5.02 -5.47 13.31
C ARG A 46 4.74 -6.86 13.89
N LYS A 47 4.25 -6.91 15.13
CA LYS A 47 3.90 -8.15 15.80
C LYS A 47 2.53 -8.02 16.48
N CYS A 48 1.60 -8.92 16.12
CA CYS A 48 0.36 -9.05 16.84
C CYS A 48 0.61 -9.68 18.22
N PRO A 49 -0.01 -9.18 19.29
CA PRO A 49 0.15 -9.78 20.62
C PRO A 49 -0.51 -11.16 20.78
N ILE A 50 -1.36 -11.57 19.85
CA ILE A 50 -1.96 -12.91 19.85
C ILE A 50 -0.86 -13.94 19.62
N ASP A 51 -0.65 -14.81 20.61
CA ASP A 51 0.36 -15.88 20.60
C ASP A 51 -0.25 -17.29 20.64
N GLY A 52 -1.58 -17.38 20.74
CA GLY A 52 -2.32 -18.63 20.81
C GLY A 52 -2.24 -19.35 22.16
N VAL A 53 -1.46 -18.84 23.12
CA VAL A 53 -1.24 -19.43 24.45
C VAL A 53 -1.73 -18.50 25.55
N LYS A 54 -1.08 -17.33 25.69
CA LYS A 54 -1.45 -16.32 26.70
C LYS A 54 -2.52 -15.37 26.18
N VAL A 55 -2.44 -15.00 24.91
CA VAL A 55 -3.38 -14.13 24.24
C VAL A 55 -4.00 -14.89 23.08
N THR A 56 -5.21 -15.40 23.27
CA THR A 56 -5.93 -16.26 22.31
C THR A 56 -6.93 -15.50 21.43
N SER A 57 -7.27 -14.25 21.79
CA SER A 57 -8.25 -13.44 21.08
C SER A 57 -7.78 -12.01 20.85
N CYS A 58 -8.44 -11.31 19.93
CA CYS A 58 -8.08 -9.93 19.59
C CYS A 58 -8.28 -8.97 20.77
N MET A 59 -7.23 -8.22 21.11
CA MET A 59 -7.22 -7.26 22.22
C MET A 59 -7.78 -5.87 21.85
N GLY A 60 -8.14 -5.62 20.58
CA GLY A 60 -8.62 -4.31 20.13
C GLY A 60 -7.57 -3.20 20.24
N CYS A 61 -6.31 -3.47 19.85
CA CYS A 61 -5.23 -2.52 19.97
C CYS A 61 -5.54 -1.18 19.27
N LYS A 62 -5.20 -0.05 19.90
CA LYS A 62 -5.40 1.30 19.35
C LYS A 62 -4.79 1.44 17.94
N THR A 63 -3.60 0.88 17.74
CA THR A 63 -2.95 0.73 16.43
C THR A 63 -2.72 -0.76 16.21
N CYS A 64 -3.49 -1.35 15.30
CA CYS A 64 -3.44 -2.78 15.03
C CYS A 64 -2.20 -3.13 14.22
N ALA A 65 -1.30 -3.96 14.74
CA ALA A 65 -0.07 -4.35 14.06
C ALA A 65 -0.29 -5.14 12.76
N ILE A 66 -1.48 -5.78 12.59
CA ILE A 66 -1.83 -6.46 11.35
C ILE A 66 -2.29 -5.48 10.26
N MET A 67 -3.00 -4.41 10.65
CA MET A 67 -3.61 -3.47 9.72
C MET A 67 -2.70 -2.28 9.41
N ASN A 68 -1.88 -1.85 10.38
CA ASN A 68 -1.05 -0.64 10.30
C ASN A 68 0.44 -1.00 10.38
N GLY A 69 1.26 -0.16 9.80
CA GLY A 69 2.71 -0.30 9.67
C GLY A 69 3.13 -0.44 8.21
N PHE A 70 4.42 -0.52 7.97
CA PHE A 70 4.96 -0.64 6.62
C PHE A 70 4.38 -1.86 5.89
N GLY A 71 3.91 -1.67 4.66
CA GLY A 71 3.19 -2.68 3.88
C GLY A 71 1.68 -2.70 4.12
N GLY A 72 1.16 -1.94 5.12
CA GLY A 72 -0.27 -1.88 5.44
C GLY A 72 -0.87 -3.26 5.77
N ALA A 73 -2.16 -3.44 5.53
CA ALA A 73 -2.85 -4.72 5.75
C ALA A 73 -2.33 -5.87 4.85
N GLY A 74 -1.69 -5.52 3.72
CA GLY A 74 -1.13 -6.50 2.79
C GLY A 74 0.14 -7.21 3.25
N ALA A 75 0.86 -6.67 4.24
CA ALA A 75 2.15 -7.22 4.67
C ALA A 75 2.07 -8.65 5.22
N PHE A 76 0.94 -9.03 5.80
CA PHE A 76 0.70 -10.38 6.33
C PHE A 76 -0.27 -11.20 5.49
N SER A 77 -0.53 -10.77 4.26
CA SER A 77 -1.33 -11.54 3.31
C SER A 77 -0.50 -12.69 2.71
N ASP A 78 -1.17 -13.58 2.01
CA ASP A 78 -0.54 -14.66 1.27
C ASP A 78 0.12 -14.21 -0.06
N GLY A 79 0.19 -12.90 -0.30
CA GLY A 79 0.90 -12.33 -1.45
C GLY A 79 0.31 -12.75 -2.80
N LYS A 80 -1.01 -12.80 -2.91
CA LYS A 80 -1.68 -13.02 -4.20
C LYS A 80 -1.90 -11.71 -4.94
N TYR A 81 -1.23 -11.55 -6.05
CA TYR A 81 -1.35 -10.41 -6.95
C TYR A 81 -2.16 -10.80 -8.18
N ASN A 82 -3.37 -10.25 -8.29
CA ASN A 82 -4.28 -10.50 -9.39
C ASN A 82 -4.03 -9.50 -10.52
N ILE A 83 -3.74 -10.01 -11.73
CA ILE A 83 -3.54 -9.20 -12.94
C ILE A 83 -4.75 -9.47 -13.84
N THR A 84 -5.82 -8.72 -13.61
CA THR A 84 -7.09 -8.89 -14.33
C THR A 84 -7.99 -7.68 -14.16
N ASN A 85 -8.87 -7.44 -15.15
CA ASN A 85 -9.96 -6.48 -15.07
C ASN A 85 -11.32 -7.14 -14.76
N GLN A 86 -11.34 -8.45 -14.53
CA GLN A 86 -12.60 -9.21 -14.38
C GLN A 86 -13.14 -9.18 -12.95
N PHE A 87 -12.26 -8.87 -11.97
CA PHE A 87 -12.61 -8.75 -10.55
C PHE A 87 -11.53 -7.96 -9.80
N GLY A 88 -11.79 -7.60 -8.55
CA GLY A 88 -10.83 -6.95 -7.65
C GLY A 88 -10.80 -5.43 -7.72
N GLY A 89 -11.67 -4.81 -8.51
CA GLY A 89 -11.80 -3.35 -8.59
C GLY A 89 -12.17 -2.87 -9.99
N THR A 90 -12.36 -1.56 -10.11
CA THR A 90 -12.87 -0.89 -11.32
C THR A 90 -11.87 0.10 -11.93
N LEU A 91 -10.56 -0.10 -11.67
CA LEU A 91 -9.51 0.80 -12.19
C LEU A 91 -9.60 1.01 -13.70
N HIS A 92 -9.99 -0.04 -14.42
CA HIS A 92 -10.16 -0.01 -15.87
C HIS A 92 -11.27 0.94 -16.38
N GLU A 93 -12.21 1.32 -15.53
CA GLU A 93 -13.25 2.31 -15.86
C GLU A 93 -12.67 3.73 -15.90
N TYR A 94 -11.59 3.99 -15.17
CA TYR A 94 -10.95 5.30 -15.09
C TYR A 94 -9.83 5.48 -16.11
N ILE A 95 -8.99 4.45 -16.32
CA ILE A 95 -7.78 4.57 -17.16
C ILE A 95 -7.83 3.68 -18.42
N GLY A 96 -8.91 2.91 -18.62
CA GLY A 96 -9.04 1.96 -19.73
C GLY A 96 -8.44 0.58 -19.41
N LYS A 97 -9.00 -0.45 -20.09
CA LYS A 97 -8.67 -1.86 -19.80
C LYS A 97 -7.20 -2.20 -20.03
N LYS A 98 -6.62 -1.67 -21.12
CA LYS A 98 -5.22 -1.94 -21.45
C LYS A 98 -4.28 -1.32 -20.43
N GLN A 99 -4.46 -0.03 -20.15
CA GLN A 99 -3.61 0.70 -19.20
C GLN A 99 -3.69 0.11 -17.79
N ALA A 100 -4.87 -0.34 -17.35
CA ALA A 100 -5.03 -1.01 -16.07
C ALA A 100 -4.22 -2.32 -15.98
N ILE A 101 -4.26 -3.16 -17.01
CA ILE A 101 -3.45 -4.39 -17.06
C ILE A 101 -1.96 -4.06 -17.14
N ASP A 102 -1.55 -3.08 -17.94
CA ASP A 102 -0.15 -2.69 -18.08
C ASP A 102 0.40 -2.16 -16.74
N LEU A 103 -0.40 -1.37 -15.98
CA LEU A 103 -0.04 -0.92 -14.64
C LEU A 103 0.09 -2.08 -13.64
N MET A 104 -0.84 -3.05 -13.66
CA MET A 104 -0.75 -4.23 -12.79
C MET A 104 0.50 -5.07 -13.08
N LYS A 105 0.88 -5.22 -14.36
CA LYS A 105 2.13 -5.89 -14.76
C LYS A 105 3.35 -5.13 -14.31
N TYR A 106 3.34 -3.80 -14.42
CA TYR A 106 4.42 -2.96 -13.93
C TYR A 106 4.64 -3.12 -12.42
N VAL A 107 3.56 -3.15 -11.63
CA VAL A 107 3.65 -3.44 -10.19
C VAL A 107 4.21 -4.86 -9.95
N ASP A 108 3.81 -5.85 -10.75
CA ASP A 108 4.35 -7.21 -10.65
C ASP A 108 5.87 -7.25 -10.95
N GLU A 109 6.34 -6.49 -11.95
CA GLU A 109 7.77 -6.35 -12.28
C GLU A 109 8.56 -5.74 -11.11
N ILE A 110 8.00 -4.73 -10.43
CA ILE A 110 8.61 -4.17 -9.22
C ILE A 110 8.71 -5.23 -8.13
N ASN A 111 7.66 -5.99 -7.87
CA ASN A 111 7.69 -7.07 -6.89
C ASN A 111 8.73 -8.15 -7.24
N LEU A 112 8.84 -8.51 -8.52
CA LEU A 112 9.84 -9.45 -9.00
C LEU A 112 11.26 -8.93 -8.75
N SER A 113 11.54 -7.66 -9.09
CA SER A 113 12.87 -7.07 -8.91
C SER A 113 13.28 -6.91 -7.44
N HIS A 114 12.31 -6.96 -6.51
CA HIS A 114 12.55 -6.85 -5.07
C HIS A 114 12.52 -8.19 -4.32
N GLY A 115 12.66 -9.30 -5.00
CA GLY A 115 12.79 -10.62 -4.37
C GLY A 115 11.71 -11.62 -4.76
N GLY A 116 10.77 -11.23 -5.64
CA GLY A 116 9.75 -12.13 -6.17
C GLY A 116 10.22 -13.03 -7.32
N GLN A 117 11.49 -12.94 -7.74
CA GLN A 117 12.03 -13.75 -8.83
C GLN A 117 11.84 -15.25 -8.58
N GLY A 118 11.54 -15.99 -9.64
CA GLY A 118 11.35 -17.44 -9.58
C GLY A 118 9.94 -17.87 -9.19
N THR A 119 9.07 -16.95 -8.78
CA THR A 119 7.66 -17.29 -8.49
C THR A 119 6.86 -17.45 -9.79
N ALA A 120 6.01 -18.47 -9.83
CA ALA A 120 5.19 -18.76 -11.01
C ALA A 120 4.05 -17.75 -11.17
N LEU A 121 3.78 -17.37 -12.43
CA LEU A 121 2.57 -16.66 -12.80
C LEU A 121 1.55 -17.68 -13.32
N TYR A 122 0.48 -17.90 -12.58
CA TYR A 122 -0.63 -18.76 -12.99
C TYR A 122 -1.61 -17.97 -13.85
N SER A 123 -2.16 -18.61 -14.89
CA SER A 123 -3.15 -17.98 -15.77
C SER A 123 -4.27 -18.93 -16.13
N THR A 124 -5.49 -18.42 -16.16
CA THR A 124 -6.66 -19.14 -16.67
C THR A 124 -6.82 -18.98 -18.20
N ALA A 125 -6.07 -18.06 -18.82
CA ALA A 125 -6.11 -17.84 -20.25
C ALA A 125 -5.64 -19.10 -21.01
N ASN A 126 -6.38 -19.50 -22.05
CA ASN A 126 -6.07 -20.65 -22.89
C ASN A 126 -5.91 -21.99 -22.14
N SER A 127 -6.42 -22.09 -20.92
CA SER A 127 -6.34 -23.31 -20.13
C SER A 127 -7.33 -24.37 -20.63
N HIS A 128 -6.97 -25.65 -20.47
CA HIS A 128 -7.88 -26.78 -20.73
C HIS A 128 -9.17 -26.67 -19.87
N ILE A 129 -9.03 -26.16 -18.62
CA ILE A 129 -10.14 -25.94 -17.71
C ILE A 129 -11.14 -24.94 -18.29
N LYS A 130 -10.67 -23.85 -18.90
CA LYS A 130 -11.55 -22.87 -19.57
C LYS A 130 -12.39 -23.52 -20.65
N LYS A 131 -11.79 -24.40 -21.46
CA LYS A 131 -12.50 -25.13 -22.50
C LYS A 131 -13.54 -26.08 -21.91
N MET A 132 -13.21 -26.80 -20.85
CA MET A 132 -14.16 -27.65 -20.12
C MET A 132 -15.32 -26.87 -19.51
N CYS A 133 -15.05 -25.70 -18.92
CA CYS A 133 -16.09 -24.81 -18.41
C CYS A 133 -17.08 -24.43 -19.51
N LEU A 134 -16.58 -23.95 -20.64
CA LEU A 134 -17.44 -23.57 -21.79
C LEU A 134 -18.29 -24.74 -22.31
N GLN A 135 -17.73 -25.93 -22.38
CA GLN A 135 -18.46 -27.14 -22.78
C GLN A 135 -19.60 -27.53 -21.83
N ASN A 136 -19.52 -27.10 -20.58
CA ASN A 136 -20.52 -27.37 -19.54
C ASN A 136 -21.36 -26.12 -19.19
N GLY A 137 -21.40 -25.09 -20.05
CA GLY A 137 -22.18 -23.89 -19.85
C GLY A 137 -21.66 -22.96 -18.73
N LEU A 138 -20.42 -23.14 -18.30
CA LEU A 138 -19.76 -22.32 -17.30
C LEU A 138 -18.82 -21.31 -17.96
N HIS A 139 -18.69 -20.13 -17.36
CA HIS A 139 -17.76 -19.09 -17.79
C HIS A 139 -16.61 -18.95 -16.79
N LEU A 140 -15.39 -19.31 -17.20
CA LEU A 140 -14.19 -19.09 -16.40
C LEU A 140 -13.63 -17.69 -16.72
N LEU A 141 -13.48 -16.86 -15.69
CA LEU A 141 -12.92 -15.52 -15.82
C LEU A 141 -11.44 -15.58 -16.22
N ASP A 142 -11.04 -14.67 -17.11
CA ASP A 142 -9.64 -14.53 -17.50
C ASP A 142 -8.87 -13.76 -16.42
N ALA A 143 -7.90 -14.42 -15.81
CA ALA A 143 -7.04 -13.84 -14.82
C ALA A 143 -5.63 -14.43 -14.89
N SER A 144 -4.65 -13.62 -14.56
CA SER A 144 -3.32 -14.08 -14.19
C SER A 144 -3.06 -13.75 -12.73
N VAL A 145 -2.47 -14.68 -11.99
CA VAL A 145 -2.24 -14.54 -10.56
C VAL A 145 -0.80 -14.91 -10.24
N ARG A 146 -0.07 -13.99 -9.63
CA ARG A 146 1.20 -14.33 -8.99
C ARG A 146 0.96 -14.58 -7.53
N HIS A 147 1.41 -15.73 -7.05
CA HIS A 147 1.31 -16.11 -5.65
C HIS A 147 2.71 -16.14 -5.05
N LEU A 148 3.06 -15.08 -4.32
CA LEU A 148 4.37 -14.98 -3.65
C LEU A 148 4.42 -15.86 -2.40
N GLY A 149 3.31 -16.01 -1.70
CA GLY A 149 3.28 -16.53 -0.33
C GLY A 149 3.72 -15.47 0.68
N THR A 150 3.51 -15.73 1.95
CA THR A 150 3.78 -14.77 3.04
C THR A 150 5.26 -14.43 3.16
N ASP A 151 6.13 -15.44 3.00
CA ASP A 151 7.59 -15.27 3.21
C ASP A 151 8.22 -14.41 2.11
N ILE A 152 7.91 -14.70 0.84
CA ILE A 152 8.42 -13.92 -0.29
C ILE A 152 7.81 -12.51 -0.28
N ASN A 153 6.53 -12.38 0.05
CA ASN A 153 5.90 -11.07 0.21
C ASN A 153 6.59 -10.21 1.26
N TYR A 154 7.03 -10.82 2.38
CA TYR A 154 7.84 -10.14 3.39
C TYR A 154 9.19 -9.68 2.83
N ILE A 155 9.88 -10.54 2.06
CA ILE A 155 11.17 -10.20 1.44
C ILE A 155 11.02 -9.02 0.47
N VAL A 156 9.98 -9.04 -0.37
CA VAL A 156 9.67 -7.95 -1.31
C VAL A 156 9.47 -6.63 -0.56
N LEU A 157 8.66 -6.64 0.50
CA LEU A 157 8.41 -5.44 1.30
C LEU A 157 9.68 -4.95 2.01
N LYS A 158 10.51 -5.86 2.51
CA LYS A 158 11.77 -5.51 3.15
C LYS A 158 12.72 -4.83 2.17
N ASN A 159 12.91 -5.40 0.99
CA ASN A 159 13.79 -4.85 -0.04
C ASN A 159 13.28 -3.49 -0.56
N LEU A 160 11.96 -3.34 -0.74
CA LEU A 160 11.34 -2.04 -1.05
C LEU A 160 11.60 -1.01 0.05
N TYR A 161 11.50 -1.40 1.31
CA TYR A 161 11.80 -0.50 2.42
C TYR A 161 13.28 -0.09 2.45
N GLU A 162 14.19 -1.03 2.24
CA GLU A 162 15.64 -0.75 2.20
C GLU A 162 15.98 0.22 1.07
N GLU A 163 15.43 0.05 -0.13
CA GLU A 163 15.63 0.99 -1.22
C GLU A 163 15.06 2.37 -0.92
N LEU A 164 13.82 2.42 -0.42
CA LEU A 164 13.12 3.68 -0.17
C LEU A 164 13.71 4.46 1.00
N SER A 165 14.14 3.79 2.06
CA SER A 165 14.68 4.44 3.25
C SER A 165 15.98 5.23 2.99
N ALA A 166 16.67 4.98 1.88
CA ALA A 166 17.81 5.75 1.43
C ALA A 166 17.43 7.10 0.79
N LYS A 167 16.17 7.29 0.39
CA LYS A 167 15.69 8.43 -0.41
C LYS A 167 14.52 9.17 0.22
N VAL A 168 13.80 8.52 1.12
CA VAL A 168 12.53 8.97 1.70
C VAL A 168 12.62 8.89 3.21
N GLU A 169 12.17 9.93 3.90
CA GLU A 169 12.12 9.96 5.36
C GLU A 169 10.86 9.26 5.88
N PHE A 170 11.01 8.18 6.66
CA PHE A 170 9.89 7.44 7.24
C PHE A 170 9.72 7.79 8.73
N HIS A 171 8.52 8.25 9.08
CA HIS A 171 8.08 8.46 10.45
C HIS A 171 7.11 7.36 10.86
N PHE A 172 7.60 6.37 11.59
CA PHE A 172 6.78 5.28 12.14
C PHE A 172 6.22 5.62 13.52
N ASN A 173 5.13 4.93 13.90
CA ASN A 173 4.35 5.22 15.11
C ASN A 173 3.93 6.69 15.16
N ALA A 174 3.75 7.32 14.02
CA ALA A 174 3.48 8.72 13.82
C ALA A 174 2.09 8.92 13.19
N PRO A 175 1.02 8.64 13.94
CA PRO A 175 -0.33 8.88 13.43
C PRO A 175 -0.50 10.37 13.12
N VAL A 176 -1.08 10.65 11.97
CA VAL A 176 -1.46 12.02 11.61
C VAL A 176 -2.81 12.31 12.25
N GLU A 177 -2.82 13.34 13.10
CA GLU A 177 -3.97 13.74 13.91
C GLU A 177 -4.82 14.77 13.18
N GLU A 178 -4.17 15.59 12.36
CA GLU A 178 -4.80 16.66 11.62
C GLU A 178 -4.05 16.92 10.30
N VAL A 179 -4.80 17.33 9.29
CA VAL A 179 -4.27 17.82 8.01
C VAL A 179 -4.98 19.12 7.70
N ARG A 180 -4.24 20.17 7.38
CA ARG A 180 -4.77 21.49 7.02
C ARG A 180 -4.21 21.93 5.68
N LYS A 181 -5.04 22.52 4.86
CA LYS A 181 -4.58 23.26 3.68
C LYS A 181 -4.08 24.63 4.14
N THR A 182 -2.93 25.07 3.63
CA THR A 182 -2.34 26.39 3.85
C THR A 182 -2.19 27.12 2.52
N GLU A 183 -1.76 28.38 2.56
CA GLU A 183 -1.48 29.16 1.34
C GLU A 183 -0.33 28.54 0.51
N GLU A 184 0.66 27.95 1.18
CA GLU A 184 1.87 27.37 0.55
C GLU A 184 1.78 25.84 0.32
N GLY A 185 0.66 25.20 0.66
CA GLY A 185 0.50 23.75 0.52
C GLY A 185 -0.33 23.12 1.64
N PHE A 186 0.28 22.26 2.43
CA PHE A 186 -0.37 21.51 3.50
C PHE A 186 0.45 21.52 4.78
N ALA A 187 -0.23 21.53 5.91
CA ALA A 187 0.35 21.29 7.23
C ALA A 187 -0.32 20.05 7.83
N ILE A 188 0.47 19.17 8.42
CA ILE A 188 -0.01 18.04 9.20
C ILE A 188 0.43 18.14 10.64
N VAL A 189 -0.37 17.58 11.55
CA VAL A 189 0.00 17.43 12.96
C VAL A 189 0.21 15.96 13.25
N SER A 190 1.37 15.61 13.76
CA SER A 190 1.69 14.26 14.21
C SER A 190 2.49 14.33 15.50
N ARG A 191 2.03 13.63 16.55
CA ARG A 191 2.65 13.63 17.90
C ARG A 191 2.83 15.05 18.47
N GLY A 192 1.87 15.93 18.23
CA GLY A 192 1.92 17.33 18.68
C GLY A 192 2.95 18.18 17.93
N GLN A 193 3.59 17.69 16.90
CA GLN A 193 4.50 18.46 16.03
C GLN A 193 3.83 18.77 14.70
N VAL A 194 4.15 19.95 14.16
CA VAL A 194 3.66 20.40 12.85
C VAL A 194 4.74 20.13 11.79
N PHE A 195 4.32 19.52 10.69
CA PHE A 195 5.11 19.30 9.48
C PHE A 195 4.41 19.96 8.31
N THR A 196 5.17 20.52 7.37
CA THR A 196 4.62 21.19 6.20
C THR A 196 5.11 20.55 4.91
N GLY A 197 4.27 20.54 3.89
CA GLY A 197 4.61 20.05 2.56
C GLY A 197 3.87 20.80 1.47
N THR A 198 4.50 20.98 0.33
CA THR A 198 3.87 21.60 -0.84
C THR A 198 2.72 20.72 -1.37
N GLN A 199 2.89 19.41 -1.31
CA GLN A 199 1.88 18.41 -1.69
C GLN A 199 1.63 17.44 -0.54
N CYS A 200 0.40 16.92 -0.47
CA CYS A 200 0.01 15.91 0.49
C CYS A 200 -0.76 14.78 -0.19
N VAL A 201 -0.29 13.55 0.00
CA VAL A 201 -0.96 12.33 -0.48
C VAL A 201 -1.52 11.58 0.71
N ILE A 202 -2.83 11.35 0.73
CA ILE A 202 -3.51 10.62 1.79
C ILE A 202 -3.78 9.19 1.32
N SER A 203 -3.08 8.23 1.93
CA SER A 203 -3.12 6.80 1.62
C SER A 203 -3.35 5.96 2.88
N ALA A 204 -4.22 6.44 3.76
CA ALA A 204 -4.39 5.93 5.12
C ALA A 204 -5.17 4.59 5.23
N GLY A 205 -5.67 4.05 4.11
CA GLY A 205 -6.39 2.78 4.07
C GLY A 205 -7.65 2.75 4.96
N ARG A 206 -8.11 1.56 5.31
CA ARG A 206 -9.34 1.37 6.10
C ARG A 206 -9.29 1.96 7.51
N SER A 207 -8.13 1.92 8.16
CA SER A 207 -7.94 2.48 9.49
C SER A 207 -7.89 4.01 9.53
N GLY A 208 -7.82 4.64 8.35
CA GLY A 208 -7.79 6.08 8.18
C GLY A 208 -9.15 6.77 8.12
N SER A 209 -10.26 6.09 8.42
CA SER A 209 -11.61 6.67 8.34
C SER A 209 -11.76 7.99 9.09
N LYS A 210 -11.11 8.13 10.25
CA LYS A 210 -11.09 9.39 11.00
C LYS A 210 -10.35 10.52 10.25
N CYS A 211 -9.31 10.20 9.50
CA CYS A 211 -8.59 11.15 8.66
C CYS A 211 -9.44 11.59 7.45
N CYS A 212 -10.21 10.67 6.87
CA CYS A 212 -11.14 10.98 5.77
C CYS A 212 -12.29 11.89 6.23
N LEU A 213 -12.81 11.69 7.45
CA LEU A 213 -13.87 12.54 8.03
C LEU A 213 -13.40 13.98 8.29
N LEU A 214 -12.10 14.21 8.52
CA LEU A 214 -11.52 15.55 8.62
C LEU A 214 -11.56 16.31 7.29
N TYR A 215 -11.66 15.60 6.15
CA TYR A 215 -11.75 16.19 4.80
C TYR A 215 -13.15 16.26 4.24
N THR A 216 -14.19 15.96 5.01
CA THR A 216 -15.62 16.10 4.61
C THR A 216 -15.97 15.48 3.25
N SER A 217 -15.19 14.52 2.77
CA SER A 217 -15.59 13.74 1.60
C SER A 217 -16.31 12.48 2.09
N PRO A 218 -17.61 12.30 1.81
CA PRO A 218 -18.26 11.02 2.08
C PRO A 218 -17.48 9.92 1.34
N SER A 219 -17.25 8.81 2.03
CA SER A 219 -16.69 7.64 1.39
C SER A 219 -17.62 7.21 0.26
N PRO A 220 -17.11 6.91 -0.94
CA PRO A 220 -17.98 6.41 -2.02
C PRO A 220 -18.61 5.04 -1.72
N ARG A 221 -18.51 4.56 -0.49
CA ARG A 221 -19.05 3.27 -0.02
C ARG A 221 -20.01 3.39 1.17
N ASP A 222 -20.32 4.61 1.61
CA ASP A 222 -21.32 4.88 2.66
C ASP A 222 -22.67 5.20 2.04
#